data_f761c1c1871c9b63a131c70e02282a7d
#
_entry.id   f761c1c1871c9b63a131c70e02282a7d
#
_cell.length_a   1.000
_cell.length_b   1.000
_cell.length_c   1.000
_cell.angle_alpha   90.00
_cell.angle_beta   90.00
_cell.angle_gamma   90.00
#
_symmetry.space_group_name_H-M   'P 1'
#
loop_
_entity.id
_entity.type
_entity.pdbx_description
1 polymer ?
#
loop_
_entity_poly.entity_id
_entity_poly.type
_entity_poly.pdbx_seq_one_letter_code
_entity_poly.pdbx_strand_id
1 'polypeptide(L)'
;MKSHLAARSLTGTEIFGRQYRFEELVARMLRDLRRISSEAFGFEVTKAVVGRPVMFVGAGSEADNEYAEQRLSSALTDAGFEEVSFAMEPVAAAHAYQAATVAQGITLIGDFGGGTTDFSLLRVDRGESRVLGSTGVALAGDAFDARIVRRLISPALGSESTSFSLGKELPALPAWVYRRLEHWHTLSFLRTREVRDMLRATEKRASEPDKIHALRMIVEDDLGYRLHQAVQRVKAELSEAKAATFTLDTSTLRLQQDVTRADFETWIAPELRQMTHGIDALLAKAGILATEVDHVFLTGGTSLVPAVRQIFVERFGEASVNSGDVFTSVAQGLAWIAARQIKGA
;
A
#
# COMPACT_ATOMS: atom_id res chain seq x y z
N MET A 1 -0.33 -9.48 3.96
CA MET A 1 -0.89 -10.84 3.78
C MET A 1 -1.84 -10.92 2.58
N LYS A 2 -2.78 -9.99 2.38
CA LYS A 2 -3.71 -9.97 1.22
C LYS A 2 -3.00 -10.17 -0.13
N SER A 3 -1.86 -9.52 -0.34
CA SER A 3 -1.03 -9.60 -1.56
C SER A 3 -0.47 -11.00 -1.87
N HIS A 4 -0.56 -11.95 -0.96
CA HIS A 4 0.00 -13.29 -1.13
C HIS A 4 -1.05 -14.41 -1.21
N LEU A 5 -2.34 -14.07 -1.15
CA LEU A 5 -3.42 -15.05 -1.17
C LEU A 5 -3.42 -15.87 -2.47
N ALA A 6 -3.18 -15.25 -3.63
CA ALA A 6 -3.10 -15.95 -4.92
C ALA A 6 -1.79 -16.70 -5.15
N ALA A 7 -0.77 -16.53 -4.31
CA ALA A 7 0.53 -17.14 -4.48
C ALA A 7 0.49 -18.63 -4.13
N ARG A 8 0.34 -19.53 -5.12
CA ARG A 8 0.29 -20.99 -4.94
C ARG A 8 1.58 -21.56 -4.36
N SER A 9 2.73 -20.90 -4.60
CA SER A 9 4.03 -21.32 -4.05
C SER A 9 4.20 -21.02 -2.56
N LEU A 10 3.40 -20.09 -2.00
CA LEU A 10 3.46 -19.72 -0.59
C LEU A 10 2.45 -20.55 0.21
N THR A 11 2.83 -21.76 0.61
CA THR A 11 1.99 -22.67 1.42
C THR A 11 2.16 -22.45 2.92
N GLY A 12 3.33 -21.97 3.35
CA GLY A 12 3.63 -21.73 4.75
C GLY A 12 4.99 -21.07 4.96
N THR A 13 5.30 -20.85 6.21
CA THR A 13 6.58 -20.28 6.65
C THR A 13 6.95 -20.75 8.04
N GLU A 14 8.23 -20.68 8.37
CA GLU A 14 8.72 -20.95 9.72
C GLU A 14 8.90 -19.65 10.51
N ILE A 15 8.34 -19.60 11.71
CA ILE A 15 8.48 -18.46 12.63
C ILE A 15 8.92 -19.03 13.99
N PHE A 16 10.09 -18.63 14.46
CA PHE A 16 10.69 -19.08 15.72
C PHE A 16 10.74 -20.63 15.87
N GLY A 17 11.14 -21.34 14.80
CA GLY A 17 11.26 -22.79 14.79
C GLY A 17 9.94 -23.56 14.67
N ARG A 18 8.81 -22.86 14.50
CA ARG A 18 7.50 -23.46 14.30
C ARG A 18 6.99 -23.19 12.88
N GLN A 19 6.57 -24.25 12.21
CA GLN A 19 5.93 -24.18 10.90
C GLN A 19 4.49 -23.69 11.03
N TYR A 20 4.11 -22.75 10.17
CA TYR A 20 2.74 -22.22 10.05
C TYR A 20 2.30 -22.28 8.59
N ARG A 21 1.09 -22.76 8.34
CA ARG A 21 0.44 -22.54 7.05
C ARG A 21 0.11 -21.07 6.89
N PHE A 22 0.06 -20.61 5.65
CA PHE A 22 -0.24 -19.21 5.38
C PHE A 22 -1.64 -18.82 5.92
N GLU A 23 -2.63 -19.69 5.73
CA GLU A 23 -4.01 -19.51 6.22
C GLU A 23 -4.07 -19.40 7.75
N GLU A 24 -3.24 -20.15 8.48
CA GLU A 24 -3.15 -20.05 9.95
C GLU A 24 -2.67 -18.68 10.43
N LEU A 25 -1.75 -18.05 9.69
CA LEU A 25 -1.27 -16.71 10.01
C LEU A 25 -2.35 -15.65 9.74
N VAL A 26 -3.10 -15.81 8.64
CA VAL A 26 -4.26 -14.95 8.33
C VAL A 26 -5.33 -15.14 9.38
N ALA A 27 -5.65 -16.39 9.74
CA ALA A 27 -6.67 -16.72 10.75
C ALA A 27 -6.35 -16.12 12.14
N ARG A 28 -5.07 -16.02 12.51
CA ARG A 28 -4.69 -15.36 13.77
C ARG A 28 -5.10 -13.90 13.82
N MET A 29 -4.83 -13.15 12.76
CA MET A 29 -5.24 -11.75 12.65
C MET A 29 -6.76 -11.60 12.66
N LEU A 30 -7.45 -12.46 11.89
CA LEU A 30 -8.92 -12.44 11.82
C LEU A 30 -9.56 -12.81 13.17
N ARG A 31 -8.97 -13.72 13.93
CA ARG A 31 -9.42 -14.08 15.27
C ARG A 31 -9.29 -12.90 16.25
N ASP A 32 -8.20 -12.14 16.18
CA ASP A 32 -8.04 -10.95 16.99
C ASP A 32 -9.06 -9.88 16.62
N LEU A 33 -9.32 -9.65 15.33
CA LEU A 33 -10.39 -8.74 14.88
C LEU A 33 -11.77 -9.19 15.36
N ARG A 34 -12.10 -10.50 15.26
CA ARG A 34 -13.36 -11.06 15.74
C ARG A 34 -13.51 -10.84 17.24
N ARG A 35 -12.48 -11.12 18.03
CA ARG A 35 -12.47 -10.90 19.49
C ARG A 35 -12.70 -9.43 19.82
N ILE A 36 -11.95 -8.51 19.23
CA ILE A 36 -12.09 -7.06 19.45
C ILE A 36 -13.51 -6.59 19.09
N SER A 37 -14.05 -7.06 17.98
CA SER A 37 -15.42 -6.72 17.56
C SER A 37 -16.44 -7.28 18.53
N SER A 38 -16.30 -8.53 18.98
CA SER A 38 -17.22 -9.16 19.95
C SER A 38 -17.20 -8.43 21.29
N GLU A 39 -16.03 -8.02 21.76
CA GLU A 39 -15.89 -7.20 22.98
C GLU A 39 -16.56 -5.83 22.81
N ALA A 40 -16.38 -5.17 21.66
CA ALA A 40 -16.96 -3.86 21.39
C ALA A 40 -18.50 -3.89 21.29
N PHE A 41 -19.06 -4.96 20.72
CA PHE A 41 -20.52 -5.09 20.55
C PHE A 41 -21.20 -5.77 21.74
N GLY A 42 -20.48 -6.42 22.66
CA GLY A 42 -21.03 -7.13 23.81
C GLY A 42 -21.72 -8.46 23.47
N PHE A 43 -21.51 -9.00 22.27
CA PHE A 43 -21.95 -10.31 21.83
C PHE A 43 -20.93 -10.98 20.90
N GLU A 44 -21.04 -12.30 20.75
CA GLU A 44 -20.11 -13.04 19.88
C GLU A 44 -20.40 -12.77 18.40
N VAL A 45 -19.41 -12.25 17.68
CA VAL A 45 -19.51 -11.98 16.25
C VAL A 45 -19.13 -13.25 15.49
N THR A 46 -20.10 -13.89 14.82
CA THR A 46 -19.91 -15.13 14.05
C THR A 46 -20.18 -14.95 12.56
N LYS A 47 -20.74 -13.80 12.15
CA LYS A 47 -21.06 -13.49 10.75
C LYS A 47 -20.24 -12.32 10.26
N ALA A 48 -19.79 -12.37 8.98
CA ALA A 48 -19.03 -11.30 8.38
C ALA A 48 -19.32 -11.12 6.89
N VAL A 49 -19.38 -9.86 6.45
CA VAL A 49 -19.24 -9.48 5.04
C VAL A 49 -17.80 -9.02 4.83
N VAL A 50 -17.08 -9.70 3.94
CA VAL A 50 -15.65 -9.50 3.74
C VAL A 50 -15.39 -8.88 2.37
N GLY A 51 -14.62 -7.78 2.35
CA GLY A 51 -14.17 -7.16 1.12
C GLY A 51 -13.12 -8.01 0.40
N ARG A 52 -13.29 -8.16 -0.92
CA ARG A 52 -12.28 -8.71 -1.80
C ARG A 52 -12.00 -7.77 -2.97
N PRO A 53 -10.77 -7.73 -3.51
CA PRO A 53 -10.51 -7.02 -4.75
C PRO A 53 -11.26 -7.69 -5.91
N VAL A 54 -11.40 -7.00 -7.04
CA VAL A 54 -11.92 -7.63 -8.27
C VAL A 54 -10.98 -8.75 -8.71
N MET A 55 -9.67 -8.51 -8.65
CA MET A 55 -8.62 -9.50 -8.90
C MET A 55 -7.59 -9.45 -7.77
N PHE A 56 -7.28 -10.58 -7.15
CA PHE A 56 -6.23 -10.63 -6.11
C PHE A 56 -4.85 -10.38 -6.73
N VAL A 57 -3.96 -9.73 -5.98
CA VAL A 57 -2.59 -9.47 -6.41
C VAL A 57 -1.89 -10.79 -6.75
N GLY A 58 -1.29 -10.85 -7.94
CA GLY A 58 -0.60 -12.04 -8.42
C GLY A 58 -1.50 -13.11 -9.03
N ALA A 59 -2.83 -12.94 -9.04
CA ALA A 59 -3.73 -13.80 -9.80
C ALA A 59 -3.58 -13.50 -11.30
N GLY A 60 -3.25 -14.52 -12.09
CA GLY A 60 -3.15 -14.43 -13.55
C GLY A 60 -4.40 -14.94 -14.29
N SER A 61 -5.33 -15.54 -13.54
CA SER A 61 -6.54 -16.14 -14.06
C SER A 61 -7.68 -16.08 -13.02
N GLU A 62 -8.91 -16.34 -13.46
CA GLU A 62 -10.06 -16.48 -12.55
C GLU A 62 -9.85 -17.65 -11.56
N ALA A 63 -9.26 -18.75 -12.01
CA ALA A 63 -8.93 -19.89 -11.14
C ALA A 63 -7.93 -19.54 -10.01
N ASP A 64 -7.01 -18.58 -10.24
CA ASP A 64 -6.13 -18.08 -9.18
C ASP A 64 -6.87 -17.14 -8.24
N ASN A 65 -7.81 -16.38 -8.76
CA ASN A 65 -8.69 -15.50 -8.01
C ASN A 65 -9.60 -16.30 -7.05
N GLU A 66 -10.24 -17.35 -7.56
CA GLU A 66 -11.03 -18.30 -6.77
C GLU A 66 -10.18 -19.01 -5.70
N TYR A 67 -8.96 -19.44 -6.05
CA TYR A 67 -8.04 -20.03 -5.10
C TYR A 67 -7.70 -19.08 -3.94
N ALA A 68 -7.46 -17.79 -4.23
CA ALA A 68 -7.21 -16.78 -3.22
C ALA A 68 -8.42 -16.57 -2.29
N GLU A 69 -9.63 -16.55 -2.85
CA GLU A 69 -10.88 -16.43 -2.11
C GLU A 69 -11.12 -17.65 -1.21
N GLN A 70 -10.88 -18.88 -1.71
CA GLN A 70 -10.96 -20.10 -0.92
C GLN A 70 -9.99 -20.10 0.27
N ARG A 71 -8.74 -19.64 0.08
CA ARG A 71 -7.77 -19.51 1.18
C ARG A 71 -8.23 -18.51 2.24
N LEU A 72 -8.81 -17.39 1.81
CA LEU A 72 -9.36 -16.40 2.73
C LEU A 72 -10.57 -16.95 3.48
N SER A 73 -11.45 -17.66 2.79
CA SER A 73 -12.61 -18.34 3.38
C SER A 73 -12.17 -19.37 4.43
N SER A 74 -11.18 -20.20 4.13
CA SER A 74 -10.61 -21.16 5.08
C SER A 74 -10.06 -20.45 6.33
N ALA A 75 -9.32 -19.36 6.14
CA ALA A 75 -8.78 -18.58 7.26
C ALA A 75 -9.87 -17.95 8.12
N LEU A 76 -10.99 -17.51 7.54
CA LEU A 76 -12.15 -16.98 8.26
C LEU A 76 -12.85 -18.06 9.09
N THR A 77 -13.04 -19.24 8.51
CA THR A 77 -13.57 -20.42 9.23
C THR A 77 -12.66 -20.82 10.40
N ASP A 78 -11.35 -20.89 10.17
CA ASP A 78 -10.35 -21.18 11.21
C ASP A 78 -10.31 -20.09 12.31
N ALA A 79 -10.74 -18.87 11.99
CA ALA A 79 -10.87 -17.76 12.95
C ALA A 79 -12.17 -17.82 13.76
N GLY A 80 -13.13 -18.70 13.40
CA GLY A 80 -14.39 -18.92 14.10
C GLY A 80 -15.57 -18.13 13.54
N PHE A 81 -15.50 -17.66 12.29
CA PHE A 81 -16.68 -17.15 11.59
C PHE A 81 -17.48 -18.32 11.00
N GLU A 82 -18.79 -18.32 11.21
CA GLU A 82 -19.73 -19.37 10.79
C GLU A 82 -20.38 -19.05 9.45
N GLU A 83 -20.73 -17.78 9.24
CA GLU A 83 -21.31 -17.27 8.01
C GLU A 83 -20.46 -16.15 7.43
N VAL A 84 -19.95 -16.36 6.21
CA VAL A 84 -19.12 -15.40 5.51
C VAL A 84 -19.69 -15.17 4.12
N SER A 85 -19.88 -13.92 3.76
CA SER A 85 -20.14 -13.50 2.38
C SER A 85 -19.06 -12.54 1.90
N PHE A 86 -18.77 -12.62 0.59
CA PHE A 86 -17.78 -11.73 -0.04
C PHE A 86 -18.48 -10.64 -0.84
N ALA A 87 -17.91 -9.44 -0.79
CA ALA A 87 -18.31 -8.33 -1.64
C ALA A 87 -17.08 -7.69 -2.29
N MET A 88 -17.20 -7.25 -3.53
CA MET A 88 -16.11 -6.56 -4.21
C MET A 88 -15.87 -5.19 -3.55
N GLU A 89 -14.61 -4.91 -3.17
CA GLU A 89 -14.20 -3.66 -2.52
C GLU A 89 -14.63 -2.41 -3.31
N PRO A 90 -14.49 -2.34 -4.65
CA PRO A 90 -14.97 -1.17 -5.40
C PRO A 90 -16.50 -1.02 -5.37
N VAL A 91 -17.25 -2.13 -5.29
CA VAL A 91 -18.70 -2.08 -5.13
C VAL A 91 -19.06 -1.55 -3.74
N ALA A 92 -18.35 -1.99 -2.71
CA ALA A 92 -18.52 -1.44 -1.35
C ALA A 92 -18.18 0.06 -1.30
N ALA A 93 -17.05 0.47 -1.88
CA ALA A 93 -16.69 1.89 -1.97
C ALA A 93 -17.76 2.73 -2.70
N ALA A 94 -18.32 2.19 -3.81
CA ALA A 94 -19.42 2.86 -4.53
C ALA A 94 -20.68 3.00 -3.67
N HIS A 95 -21.03 1.98 -2.87
CA HIS A 95 -22.16 2.08 -1.94
C HIS A 95 -21.94 3.13 -0.84
N ALA A 96 -20.72 3.25 -0.30
CA ALA A 96 -20.39 4.31 0.64
C ALA A 96 -20.54 5.70 -0.01
N TYR A 97 -20.10 5.86 -1.27
CA TYR A 97 -20.25 7.08 -2.02
C TYR A 97 -21.73 7.40 -2.31
N GLN A 98 -22.54 6.41 -2.71
CA GLN A 98 -23.97 6.58 -2.94
C GLN A 98 -24.75 6.98 -1.69
N ALA A 99 -24.35 6.47 -0.52
CA ALA A 99 -24.99 6.84 0.74
C ALA A 99 -24.76 8.32 1.09
N ALA A 100 -23.64 8.89 0.61
CA ALA A 100 -23.30 10.31 0.77
C ALA A 100 -23.82 11.20 -0.37
N THR A 101 -24.10 10.63 -1.55
CA THR A 101 -24.51 11.36 -2.77
C THR A 101 -25.53 10.54 -3.58
N VAL A 102 -26.45 11.20 -4.27
CA VAL A 102 -27.44 10.54 -5.17
C VAL A 102 -26.78 10.31 -6.56
N ALA A 103 -25.56 9.78 -6.56
CA ALA A 103 -24.81 9.59 -7.81
C ALA A 103 -25.41 8.45 -8.64
N GLN A 104 -25.68 8.71 -9.92
CA GLN A 104 -26.04 7.75 -10.94
C GLN A 104 -25.13 7.93 -12.17
N GLY A 105 -24.97 6.89 -12.97
CA GLY A 105 -24.13 6.95 -14.15
C GLY A 105 -22.86 6.10 -14.04
N ILE A 106 -21.84 6.44 -14.84
CA ILE A 106 -20.56 5.74 -14.86
C ILE A 106 -19.65 6.36 -13.80
N THR A 107 -19.25 5.55 -12.86
CA THR A 107 -18.36 5.95 -11.75
C THR A 107 -17.03 5.20 -11.86
N LEU A 108 -15.92 5.96 -11.82
CA LEU A 108 -14.57 5.43 -11.66
C LEU A 108 -14.20 5.44 -10.18
N ILE A 109 -13.89 4.28 -9.63
CA ILE A 109 -13.34 4.15 -8.28
C ILE A 109 -11.83 3.98 -8.39
N GLY A 110 -11.06 4.79 -7.67
CA GLY A 110 -9.62 4.62 -7.45
C GLY A 110 -9.37 4.26 -5.99
N ASP A 111 -8.96 3.02 -5.74
CA ASP A 111 -8.57 2.54 -4.42
C ASP A 111 -7.05 2.45 -4.31
N PHE A 112 -6.47 3.31 -3.47
CA PHE A 112 -5.04 3.49 -3.32
C PHE A 112 -4.56 2.85 -2.01
N GLY A 113 -4.21 1.56 -2.08
CA GLY A 113 -3.64 0.84 -0.95
C GLY A 113 -2.18 1.23 -0.62
N GLY A 114 -1.50 0.41 0.17
CA GLY A 114 -0.06 0.57 0.45
C GLY A 114 0.79 0.14 -0.75
N GLY A 115 0.56 -1.07 -1.27
CA GLY A 115 1.37 -1.67 -2.34
C GLY A 115 0.70 -1.71 -3.72
N THR A 116 -0.61 -1.51 -3.81
CA THR A 116 -1.39 -1.57 -5.05
C THR A 116 -2.36 -0.42 -5.17
N THR A 117 -2.64 -0.05 -6.40
CA THR A 117 -3.73 0.84 -6.77
C THR A 117 -4.69 0.08 -7.67
N ASP A 118 -5.95 0.02 -7.28
CA ASP A 118 -7.00 -0.66 -8.02
C ASP A 118 -7.97 0.36 -8.60
N PHE A 119 -8.15 0.31 -9.92
CA PHE A 119 -9.13 1.12 -10.63
C PHE A 119 -10.31 0.26 -11.06
N SER A 120 -11.53 0.71 -10.82
CA SER A 120 -12.73 0.00 -11.22
C SER A 120 -13.75 0.96 -11.80
N LEU A 121 -14.29 0.62 -12.97
CA LEU A 121 -15.43 1.30 -13.60
C LEU A 121 -16.70 0.58 -13.21
N LEU A 122 -17.67 1.31 -12.69
CA LEU A 122 -18.97 0.80 -12.31
C LEU A 122 -20.06 1.60 -13.03
N ARG A 123 -21.13 0.92 -13.43
CA ARG A 123 -22.41 1.57 -13.70
C ARG A 123 -23.25 1.52 -12.44
N VAL A 124 -23.68 2.68 -12.03
CA VAL A 124 -24.49 2.89 -10.83
C VAL A 124 -25.87 3.32 -11.26
N ASP A 125 -26.91 2.52 -10.94
CA ASP A 125 -28.30 2.82 -11.28
C ASP A 125 -29.22 2.38 -10.13
N ARG A 126 -30.06 3.29 -9.67
CA ARG A 126 -31.12 3.07 -8.64
C ARG A 126 -30.69 2.25 -7.41
N GLY A 127 -29.43 2.41 -6.99
CA GLY A 127 -28.88 1.71 -5.81
C GLY A 127 -28.28 0.33 -6.12
N GLU A 128 -28.22 -0.07 -7.39
CA GLU A 128 -27.44 -1.21 -7.86
C GLU A 128 -26.13 -0.74 -8.50
N SER A 129 -25.08 -1.52 -8.31
CA SER A 129 -23.78 -1.25 -8.90
C SER A 129 -23.28 -2.46 -9.67
N ARG A 130 -22.94 -2.26 -10.94
CA ARG A 130 -22.37 -3.29 -11.82
C ARG A 130 -20.96 -2.90 -12.24
N VAL A 131 -19.99 -3.77 -12.03
CA VAL A 131 -18.61 -3.59 -12.51
C VAL A 131 -18.59 -3.71 -14.04
N LEU A 132 -18.11 -2.69 -14.73
CA LEU A 132 -17.89 -2.65 -16.18
C LEU A 132 -16.48 -3.11 -16.54
N GLY A 133 -15.51 -2.88 -15.64
CA GLY A 133 -14.13 -3.31 -15.79
C GLY A 133 -13.31 -2.92 -14.58
N SER A 134 -12.16 -3.57 -14.45
CA SER A 134 -11.15 -3.23 -13.42
C SER A 134 -9.75 -3.48 -13.93
N THR A 135 -8.79 -2.79 -13.29
CA THR A 135 -7.35 -3.01 -13.49
C THR A 135 -6.62 -2.69 -12.21
N GLY A 136 -5.58 -3.47 -11.90
CA GLY A 136 -4.68 -3.23 -10.80
C GLY A 136 -3.31 -2.75 -11.30
N VAL A 137 -2.73 -1.79 -10.60
CA VAL A 137 -1.35 -1.34 -10.81
C VAL A 137 -0.56 -1.70 -9.55
N ALA A 138 0.53 -2.47 -9.71
CA ALA A 138 1.34 -2.97 -8.60
C ALA A 138 2.25 -1.86 -8.03
N LEU A 139 1.68 -0.71 -7.74
CA LEU A 139 2.32 0.43 -7.08
C LEU A 139 1.28 1.30 -6.34
N ALA A 140 1.69 1.84 -5.21
CA ALA A 140 0.93 2.83 -4.45
C ALA A 140 1.85 3.51 -3.41
N GLY A 141 1.39 3.73 -2.19
CA GLY A 141 2.11 4.44 -1.14
C GLY A 141 3.52 3.93 -0.84
N ASP A 142 3.74 2.61 -0.87
CA ASP A 142 5.05 2.00 -0.63
C ASP A 142 6.07 2.37 -1.72
N ALA A 143 5.64 2.55 -2.98
CA ALA A 143 6.51 3.01 -4.06
C ALA A 143 6.92 4.48 -3.85
N PHE A 144 6.02 5.31 -3.33
CA PHE A 144 6.32 6.71 -2.98
C PHE A 144 7.29 6.79 -1.79
N ASP A 145 7.09 5.96 -0.78
CA ASP A 145 8.01 5.84 0.36
C ASP A 145 9.41 5.42 -0.11
N ALA A 146 9.49 4.45 -1.03
CA ALA A 146 10.75 4.02 -1.64
C ALA A 146 11.46 5.17 -2.38
N ARG A 147 10.71 6.08 -3.04
CA ARG A 147 11.30 7.28 -3.67
C ARG A 147 11.89 8.25 -2.67
N ILE A 148 11.18 8.49 -1.55
CA ILE A 148 11.70 9.33 -0.45
C ILE A 148 12.98 8.70 0.12
N VAL A 149 12.96 7.40 0.42
CA VAL A 149 14.17 6.71 0.92
C VAL A 149 15.31 6.83 -0.08
N ARG A 150 15.09 6.58 -1.36
CA ARG A 150 16.12 6.61 -2.40
C ARG A 150 16.71 8.01 -2.61
N ARG A 151 15.87 9.05 -2.65
CA ARG A 151 16.26 10.40 -3.07
C ARG A 151 16.67 11.31 -1.91
N LEU A 152 16.10 11.11 -0.74
CA LEU A 152 16.34 11.94 0.43
C LEU A 152 17.23 11.24 1.45
N ILE A 153 16.92 9.99 1.79
CA ILE A 153 17.54 9.30 2.92
C ILE A 153 18.82 8.58 2.50
N SER A 154 18.83 7.86 1.38
CA SER A 154 20.01 7.11 0.94
C SER A 154 21.25 7.99 0.72
N PRO A 155 21.19 9.20 0.14
CA PRO A 155 22.32 10.12 0.08
C PRO A 155 22.83 10.56 1.46
N ALA A 156 21.93 10.82 2.40
CA ALA A 156 22.27 11.15 3.77
C ALA A 156 22.90 9.98 4.55
N LEU A 157 22.71 8.76 4.06
CA LEU A 157 23.30 7.51 4.58
C LEU A 157 24.48 7.01 3.74
N GLY A 158 25.04 7.84 2.85
CA GLY A 158 26.26 7.59 2.11
C GLY A 158 26.10 6.75 0.84
N SER A 159 24.92 6.77 0.15
CA SER A 159 24.75 6.07 -1.13
C SER A 159 25.62 6.62 -2.25
N GLU A 160 26.09 7.86 -2.11
CA GLU A 160 27.00 8.54 -3.03
C GLU A 160 28.45 8.52 -2.52
N SER A 161 28.69 7.98 -1.34
CA SER A 161 30.03 7.85 -0.75
C SER A 161 30.85 6.86 -1.57
N THR A 162 32.12 7.17 -1.73
CA THR A 162 33.09 6.36 -2.48
C THR A 162 34.18 5.81 -1.57
N SER A 163 34.89 4.81 -2.04
CA SER A 163 36.11 4.30 -1.45
C SER A 163 37.16 4.02 -2.52
N PHE A 164 38.43 4.22 -2.16
CA PHE A 164 39.54 3.97 -3.07
C PHE A 164 39.97 2.51 -2.96
N SER A 165 39.89 1.76 -4.06
CA SER A 165 40.30 0.36 -4.13
C SER A 165 40.94 0.04 -5.46
N LEU A 166 42.07 -0.70 -5.45
CA LEU A 166 42.82 -1.12 -6.63
C LEU A 166 43.13 0.03 -7.62
N GLY A 167 43.46 1.21 -7.07
CA GLY A 167 43.81 2.39 -7.89
C GLY A 167 42.60 3.09 -8.52
N LYS A 168 41.38 2.75 -8.13
CA LYS A 168 40.11 3.34 -8.65
C LYS A 168 39.19 3.78 -7.50
N GLU A 169 38.46 4.84 -7.76
CA GLU A 169 37.36 5.26 -6.92
C GLU A 169 36.11 4.48 -7.31
N LEU A 170 35.51 3.80 -6.33
CA LEU A 170 34.33 2.93 -6.50
C LEU A 170 33.29 3.32 -5.43
N PRO A 171 31.99 3.03 -5.66
CA PRO A 171 30.99 3.18 -4.60
C PRO A 171 31.42 2.47 -3.32
N ALA A 172 31.29 3.14 -2.18
CA ALA A 172 31.73 2.61 -0.89
C ALA A 172 30.97 1.34 -0.51
N LEU A 173 29.68 1.29 -0.82
CA LEU A 173 28.81 0.15 -0.56
C LEU A 173 28.09 -0.29 -1.86
N PRO A 174 27.79 -1.58 -1.98
CA PRO A 174 26.97 -2.08 -3.08
C PRO A 174 25.55 -1.49 -3.09
N ALA A 175 25.03 -1.14 -4.26
CA ALA A 175 23.71 -0.52 -4.41
C ALA A 175 22.55 -1.34 -3.81
N TRP A 176 22.71 -2.67 -3.68
CA TRP A 176 21.66 -3.52 -3.10
C TRP A 176 21.39 -3.21 -1.63
N VAL A 177 22.39 -2.67 -0.88
CA VAL A 177 22.21 -2.27 0.52
C VAL A 177 21.13 -1.20 0.62
N TYR A 178 21.24 -0.15 -0.22
CA TYR A 178 20.29 0.95 -0.25
C TYR A 178 18.93 0.55 -0.81
N ARG A 179 18.90 -0.34 -1.81
CA ARG A 179 17.62 -0.91 -2.30
C ARG A 179 16.86 -1.68 -1.22
N ARG A 180 17.55 -2.29 -0.27
CA ARG A 180 16.90 -2.95 0.87
C ARG A 180 16.31 -1.96 1.88
N LEU A 181 16.83 -0.74 1.96
CA LEU A 181 16.27 0.33 2.78
C LEU A 181 14.94 0.86 2.22
N GLU A 182 14.73 0.74 0.90
CA GLU A 182 13.53 1.26 0.23
C GLU A 182 12.24 0.55 0.67
N HIS A 183 12.35 -0.67 1.20
CA HIS A 183 11.20 -1.49 1.57
C HIS A 183 11.32 -2.01 3.00
N TRP A 184 10.39 -1.64 3.87
CA TRP A 184 10.41 -2.00 5.29
C TRP A 184 10.55 -3.51 5.54
N HIS A 185 9.91 -4.36 4.72
CA HIS A 185 9.95 -5.82 4.87
C HIS A 185 11.29 -6.46 4.47
N THR A 186 12.19 -5.72 3.80
CA THR A 186 13.52 -6.21 3.42
C THR A 186 14.63 -5.79 4.39
N LEU A 187 14.33 -4.95 5.38
CA LEU A 187 15.31 -4.42 6.33
C LEU A 187 15.97 -5.52 7.20
N SER A 188 15.22 -6.55 7.55
CA SER A 188 15.74 -7.69 8.30
C SER A 188 16.93 -8.38 7.63
N PHE A 189 17.00 -8.35 6.29
CA PHE A 189 18.13 -8.91 5.54
C PHE A 189 19.43 -8.09 5.66
N LEU A 190 19.36 -6.86 6.14
CA LEU A 190 20.56 -6.05 6.44
C LEU A 190 21.16 -6.38 7.82
N ARG A 191 20.46 -7.13 8.67
CA ARG A 191 20.90 -7.41 10.04
C ARG A 191 21.81 -8.64 10.17
N THR A 192 22.24 -9.22 9.06
CA THR A 192 23.17 -10.35 9.10
C THR A 192 24.56 -9.91 9.59
N ARG A 193 25.33 -10.87 10.11
CA ARG A 193 26.70 -10.61 10.59
C ARG A 193 27.57 -10.06 9.46
N GLU A 194 27.46 -10.65 8.29
CA GLU A 194 28.24 -10.27 7.10
C GLU A 194 28.00 -8.82 6.70
N VAL A 195 26.74 -8.36 6.74
CA VAL A 195 26.39 -6.96 6.41
C VAL A 195 26.95 -6.02 7.48
N ARG A 196 26.82 -6.34 8.76
CA ARG A 196 27.36 -5.52 9.84
C ARG A 196 28.88 -5.40 9.76
N ASP A 197 29.59 -6.51 9.50
CA ASP A 197 31.02 -6.50 9.34
C ASP A 197 31.45 -5.71 8.09
N MET A 198 30.72 -5.82 6.99
CA MET A 198 30.92 -5.00 5.79
C MET A 198 30.75 -3.51 6.08
N LEU A 199 29.68 -3.10 6.79
CA LEU A 199 29.42 -1.70 7.15
C LEU A 199 30.56 -1.13 8.01
N ARG A 200 31.02 -1.86 9.04
CA ARG A 200 32.14 -1.47 9.90
C ARG A 200 33.45 -1.33 9.14
N ALA A 201 33.71 -2.21 8.19
CA ALA A 201 34.91 -2.15 7.36
C ALA A 201 34.85 -0.98 6.38
N THR A 202 33.68 -0.69 5.82
CA THR A 202 33.47 0.39 4.86
C THR A 202 33.55 1.76 5.53
N GLU A 203 32.96 1.94 6.72
CA GLU A 203 33.03 3.19 7.50
C GLU A 203 34.45 3.73 7.65
N LYS A 204 35.45 2.83 7.82
CA LYS A 204 36.85 3.22 7.98
C LYS A 204 37.53 3.72 6.70
N ARG A 205 36.94 3.46 5.52
CA ARG A 205 37.58 3.69 4.20
C ARG A 205 36.75 4.55 3.27
N ALA A 206 35.52 4.88 3.67
CA ALA A 206 34.62 5.67 2.87
C ALA A 206 35.04 7.15 2.82
N SER A 207 34.74 7.84 1.73
CA SER A 207 34.94 9.29 1.60
C SER A 207 34.10 10.09 2.61
N GLU A 208 32.95 9.54 3.03
CA GLU A 208 32.02 10.15 4.00
C GLU A 208 31.70 9.15 5.14
N PRO A 209 32.67 8.93 6.06
CA PRO A 209 32.54 7.90 7.09
C PRO A 209 31.34 8.13 8.05
N ASP A 210 31.00 9.37 8.35
CA ASP A 210 29.89 9.72 9.23
C ASP A 210 28.53 9.27 8.66
N LYS A 211 28.35 9.35 7.33
CA LYS A 211 27.14 8.86 6.67
C LYS A 211 27.04 7.33 6.73
N ILE A 212 28.17 6.63 6.52
CA ILE A 212 28.21 5.17 6.66
C ILE A 212 27.99 4.75 8.10
N HIS A 213 28.53 5.51 9.07
CA HIS A 213 28.24 5.34 10.49
C HIS A 213 26.73 5.43 10.77
N ALA A 214 26.07 6.46 10.25
CA ALA A 214 24.63 6.62 10.42
C ALA A 214 23.84 5.42 9.86
N LEU A 215 24.20 4.91 8.67
CA LEU A 215 23.61 3.70 8.09
C LEU A 215 23.84 2.49 9.01
N ARG A 216 25.05 2.31 9.52
CA ARG A 216 25.40 1.22 10.43
C ARG A 216 24.53 1.27 11.69
N MET A 217 24.34 2.46 12.29
CA MET A 217 23.48 2.61 13.48
C MET A 217 22.03 2.22 13.18
N ILE A 218 21.49 2.59 12.01
CA ILE A 218 20.13 2.16 11.60
C ILE A 218 20.02 0.63 11.56
N VAL A 219 21.05 -0.06 11.07
CA VAL A 219 21.06 -1.52 10.96
C VAL A 219 21.30 -2.21 12.31
N GLU A 220 22.28 -1.73 13.10
CA GLU A 220 22.67 -2.35 14.36
C GLU A 220 21.62 -2.15 15.46
N ASP A 221 21.01 -0.95 15.55
CA ASP A 221 20.00 -0.59 16.55
C ASP A 221 18.56 -0.90 16.11
N ASP A 222 18.37 -1.60 14.98
CA ASP A 222 17.07 -1.99 14.46
C ASP A 222 16.10 -0.80 14.23
N LEU A 223 16.61 0.31 13.73
CA LEU A 223 15.85 1.54 13.56
C LEU A 223 15.00 1.57 12.26
N GLY A 224 15.01 0.50 11.48
CA GLY A 224 14.36 0.44 10.18
C GLY A 224 12.87 0.75 10.23
N TYR A 225 12.14 0.24 11.22
CA TYR A 225 10.72 0.56 11.40
C TYR A 225 10.50 2.04 11.70
N ARG A 226 11.30 2.63 12.58
CA ARG A 226 11.24 4.07 12.93
C ARG A 226 11.59 4.95 11.73
N LEU A 227 12.54 4.53 10.89
CA LEU A 227 12.88 5.21 9.65
C LEU A 227 11.67 5.25 8.71
N HIS A 228 11.01 4.13 8.46
CA HIS A 228 9.83 4.08 7.60
C HIS A 228 8.63 4.84 8.17
N GLN A 229 8.42 4.83 9.49
CA GLN A 229 7.42 5.68 10.12
C GLN A 229 7.70 7.18 9.88
N ALA A 230 8.97 7.60 9.96
CA ALA A 230 9.37 8.98 9.68
C ALA A 230 9.16 9.33 8.19
N VAL A 231 9.44 8.41 7.27
CA VAL A 231 9.19 8.57 5.82
C VAL A 231 7.69 8.75 5.54
N GLN A 232 6.84 7.90 6.14
CA GLN A 232 5.38 7.99 5.98
C GLN A 232 4.84 9.31 6.54
N ARG A 233 5.39 9.81 7.64
CA ARG A 233 5.03 11.12 8.20
C ARG A 233 5.37 12.24 7.22
N VAL A 234 6.58 12.25 6.67
CA VAL A 234 6.99 13.23 5.64
C VAL A 234 6.07 13.19 4.42
N LYS A 235 5.73 12.00 3.93
CA LYS A 235 4.79 11.85 2.81
C LYS A 235 3.41 12.47 3.14
N ALA A 236 2.89 12.21 4.34
CA ALA A 236 1.63 12.79 4.79
C ALA A 236 1.71 14.33 4.91
N GLU A 237 2.78 14.86 5.52
CA GLU A 237 3.00 16.30 5.62
C GLU A 237 3.11 16.96 4.23
N LEU A 238 3.78 16.32 3.26
CA LEU A 238 3.86 16.82 1.88
C LEU A 238 2.52 16.78 1.14
N SER A 239 1.55 16.02 1.60
CA SER A 239 0.18 16.08 1.05
C SER A 239 -0.55 17.36 1.47
N GLU A 240 -0.20 17.96 2.60
CA GLU A 240 -0.85 19.16 3.16
C GLU A 240 0.03 20.41 2.99
N ALA A 241 1.35 20.30 3.21
CA ALA A 241 2.29 21.41 3.20
C ALA A 241 3.19 21.40 1.94
N LYS A 242 3.76 22.58 1.58
CA LYS A 242 4.70 22.72 0.45
C LYS A 242 6.11 22.21 0.76
N ALA A 243 6.43 21.99 2.02
CA ALA A 243 7.71 21.45 2.48
C ALA A 243 7.50 20.66 3.76
N ALA A 244 8.38 19.71 4.01
CA ALA A 244 8.42 18.90 5.22
C ALA A 244 9.87 18.62 5.62
N THR A 245 10.08 18.25 6.87
CA THR A 245 11.39 17.87 7.39
C THR A 245 11.37 16.42 7.86
N PHE A 246 12.14 15.56 7.20
CA PHE A 246 12.41 14.22 7.72
C PHE A 246 13.24 14.34 8.99
N THR A 247 12.79 13.69 10.06
CA THR A 247 13.53 13.64 11.32
C THR A 247 13.49 12.22 11.87
N LEU A 248 14.69 11.65 12.08
CA LEU A 248 14.90 10.43 12.84
C LEU A 248 15.85 10.77 13.98
N ASP A 249 15.30 10.89 15.19
CA ASP A 249 16.03 11.24 16.41
C ASP A 249 15.95 10.09 17.40
N THR A 250 17.11 9.58 17.80
CA THR A 250 17.29 8.46 18.72
C THR A 250 18.42 8.77 19.70
N SER A 251 18.66 7.92 20.68
CA SER A 251 19.80 8.07 21.58
C SER A 251 21.17 7.98 20.89
N THR A 252 21.24 7.34 19.73
CA THR A 252 22.49 7.02 19.02
C THR A 252 22.63 7.72 17.68
N LEU A 253 21.54 8.23 17.09
CA LEU A 253 21.52 8.83 15.76
C LEU A 253 20.53 9.99 15.69
N ARG A 254 20.99 11.10 15.13
CA ARG A 254 20.13 12.21 14.70
C ARG A 254 20.32 12.47 13.22
N LEU A 255 19.26 12.26 12.46
CA LEU A 255 19.23 12.50 11.01
C LEU A 255 18.06 13.44 10.70
N GLN A 256 18.36 14.54 10.02
CA GLN A 256 17.38 15.54 9.61
C GLN A 256 17.62 15.93 8.17
N GLN A 257 16.54 15.95 7.34
CA GLN A 257 16.61 16.30 5.93
C GLN A 257 15.35 17.07 5.53
N ASP A 258 15.51 18.19 4.86
CA ASP A 258 14.40 18.98 4.33
C ASP A 258 14.05 18.54 2.91
N VAL A 259 12.78 18.60 2.56
CA VAL A 259 12.26 18.23 1.25
C VAL A 259 11.07 19.10 0.90
N THR A 260 10.98 19.51 -0.36
CA THR A 260 9.82 20.22 -0.88
C THR A 260 8.83 19.27 -1.55
N ARG A 261 7.55 19.67 -1.60
CA ARG A 261 6.53 18.93 -2.37
C ARG A 261 6.92 18.83 -3.85
N ALA A 262 7.51 19.87 -4.44
CA ALA A 262 7.95 19.86 -5.84
C ALA A 262 9.04 18.81 -6.10
N ASP A 263 10.00 18.65 -5.19
CA ASP A 263 10.99 17.59 -5.29
C ASP A 263 10.33 16.22 -5.22
N PHE A 264 9.46 16.01 -4.24
CA PHE A 264 8.72 14.75 -4.06
C PHE A 264 7.88 14.41 -5.30
N GLU A 265 7.11 15.34 -5.85
CA GLU A 265 6.31 15.14 -7.05
C GLU A 265 7.18 14.81 -8.27
N THR A 266 8.36 15.43 -8.37
CA THR A 266 9.35 15.08 -9.41
C THR A 266 9.83 13.63 -9.24
N TRP A 267 10.09 13.18 -8.02
CA TRP A 267 10.58 11.83 -7.76
C TRP A 267 9.55 10.74 -8.06
N ILE A 268 8.26 11.00 -7.80
CA ILE A 268 7.17 10.06 -8.04
C ILE A 268 6.56 10.16 -9.44
N ALA A 269 7.03 11.05 -10.29
CA ALA A 269 6.50 11.23 -11.65
C ALA A 269 6.44 9.94 -12.50
N PRO A 270 7.41 9.00 -12.41
CA PRO A 270 7.30 7.71 -13.10
C PRO A 270 6.10 6.88 -12.65
N GLU A 271 5.80 6.87 -11.35
CA GLU A 271 4.67 6.15 -10.75
C GLU A 271 3.35 6.78 -11.18
N LEU A 272 3.27 8.11 -11.19
CA LEU A 272 2.10 8.83 -11.68
C LEU A 272 1.77 8.50 -13.13
N ARG A 273 2.79 8.39 -14.00
CA ARG A 273 2.60 7.95 -15.40
C ARG A 273 2.06 6.52 -15.50
N GLN A 274 2.51 5.60 -14.64
CA GLN A 274 2.00 4.23 -14.62
C GLN A 274 0.52 4.19 -14.19
N MET A 275 0.13 4.99 -13.19
CA MET A 275 -1.27 5.14 -12.79
C MET A 275 -2.13 5.67 -13.96
N THR A 276 -1.65 6.71 -14.66
CA THR A 276 -2.31 7.28 -15.83
C THR A 276 -2.52 6.22 -16.92
N HIS A 277 -1.49 5.44 -17.25
CA HIS A 277 -1.60 4.35 -18.22
C HIS A 277 -2.59 3.26 -17.76
N GLY A 278 -2.66 2.96 -16.47
CA GLY A 278 -3.65 2.02 -15.93
C GLY A 278 -5.08 2.49 -16.15
N ILE A 279 -5.35 3.78 -15.92
CA ILE A 279 -6.66 4.38 -16.17
C ILE A 279 -7.00 4.34 -17.67
N ASP A 280 -6.05 4.72 -18.55
CA ASP A 280 -6.26 4.69 -20.00
C ASP A 280 -6.56 3.29 -20.52
N ALA A 281 -5.80 2.30 -20.05
CA ALA A 281 -6.01 0.90 -20.42
C ALA A 281 -7.39 0.38 -19.96
N LEU A 282 -7.84 0.79 -18.76
CA LEU A 282 -9.14 0.42 -18.23
C LEU A 282 -10.27 1.02 -19.08
N LEU A 283 -10.21 2.30 -19.39
CA LEU A 283 -11.20 3.00 -20.23
C LEU A 283 -11.28 2.37 -21.62
N ALA A 284 -10.14 2.14 -22.26
CA ALA A 284 -10.05 1.52 -23.57
C ALA A 284 -10.63 0.09 -23.57
N LYS A 285 -10.30 -0.73 -22.55
CA LYS A 285 -10.82 -2.10 -22.41
C LYS A 285 -12.33 -2.13 -22.19
N ALA A 286 -12.88 -1.15 -21.49
CA ALA A 286 -14.30 -1.03 -21.22
C ALA A 286 -15.06 -0.40 -22.41
N GLY A 287 -14.38 0.19 -23.39
CA GLY A 287 -14.98 0.93 -24.50
C GLY A 287 -15.68 2.22 -24.06
N ILE A 288 -15.17 2.86 -22.97
CA ILE A 288 -15.78 4.05 -22.36
C ILE A 288 -14.82 5.22 -22.59
N LEU A 289 -15.36 6.34 -23.03
CA LEU A 289 -14.61 7.60 -23.14
C LEU A 289 -14.51 8.28 -21.78
N ALA A 290 -13.42 9.03 -21.54
CA ALA A 290 -13.26 9.80 -20.30
C ALA A 290 -14.43 10.78 -20.07
N THR A 291 -15.02 11.31 -21.13
CA THR A 291 -16.17 12.21 -21.10
C THR A 291 -17.49 11.53 -20.71
N GLU A 292 -17.55 10.20 -20.72
CA GLU A 292 -18.72 9.42 -20.31
C GLU A 292 -18.65 9.01 -18.83
N VAL A 293 -17.54 9.31 -18.14
CA VAL A 293 -17.38 9.09 -16.70
C VAL A 293 -18.00 10.27 -15.96
N ASP A 294 -19.13 10.02 -15.31
CA ASP A 294 -19.89 11.04 -14.58
C ASP A 294 -19.25 11.39 -13.24
N HIS A 295 -18.69 10.38 -12.57
CA HIS A 295 -18.13 10.53 -11.23
C HIS A 295 -16.79 9.79 -11.08
N VAL A 296 -15.88 10.39 -10.32
CA VAL A 296 -14.64 9.76 -9.87
C VAL A 296 -14.62 9.80 -8.35
N PHE A 297 -14.41 8.66 -7.74
CA PHE A 297 -14.30 8.52 -6.30
C PHE A 297 -12.95 7.94 -5.92
N LEU A 298 -12.17 8.71 -5.15
CA LEU A 298 -10.83 8.33 -4.71
C LEU A 298 -10.85 7.95 -3.23
N THR A 299 -10.27 6.79 -2.90
CA THR A 299 -10.12 6.28 -1.55
C THR A 299 -8.70 5.77 -1.30
N GLY A 300 -8.33 5.61 -0.02
CA GLY A 300 -6.99 5.22 0.39
C GLY A 300 -6.03 6.40 0.57
N GLY A 301 -5.07 6.24 1.48
CA GLY A 301 -4.20 7.35 1.92
C GLY A 301 -3.36 8.00 0.81
N THR A 302 -3.00 7.25 -0.23
CA THR A 302 -2.22 7.78 -1.37
C THR A 302 -3.05 8.75 -2.24
N SER A 303 -4.38 8.69 -2.21
CA SER A 303 -5.25 9.65 -2.91
C SER A 303 -5.15 11.07 -2.36
N LEU A 304 -4.63 11.25 -1.15
CA LEU A 304 -4.40 12.56 -0.53
C LEU A 304 -3.19 13.29 -1.13
N VAL A 305 -2.32 12.61 -1.88
CA VAL A 305 -1.19 13.25 -2.55
C VAL A 305 -1.72 14.13 -3.69
N PRO A 306 -1.46 15.47 -3.68
CA PRO A 306 -2.05 16.38 -4.66
C PRO A 306 -1.78 15.97 -6.12
N ALA A 307 -0.58 15.53 -6.44
CA ALA A 307 -0.23 15.08 -7.78
C ALA A 307 -1.00 13.82 -8.23
N VAL A 308 -1.41 12.95 -7.30
CA VAL A 308 -2.29 11.80 -7.60
C VAL A 308 -3.68 12.30 -7.95
N ARG A 309 -4.28 13.18 -7.12
CA ARG A 309 -5.58 13.77 -7.40
C ARG A 309 -5.61 14.52 -8.73
N GLN A 310 -4.52 15.22 -9.05
CA GLN A 310 -4.38 16.01 -10.27
C GLN A 310 -4.53 15.18 -11.55
N ILE A 311 -4.07 13.92 -11.57
CA ILE A 311 -4.26 13.00 -12.71
C ILE A 311 -5.74 12.89 -13.09
N PHE A 312 -6.61 12.81 -12.08
CA PHE A 312 -8.06 12.65 -12.29
C PHE A 312 -8.72 13.99 -12.65
N VAL A 313 -8.31 15.07 -11.99
CA VAL A 313 -8.83 16.42 -12.29
C VAL A 313 -8.54 16.81 -13.74
N GLU A 314 -7.34 16.57 -14.24
CA GLU A 314 -6.97 16.87 -15.63
C GLU A 314 -7.74 16.06 -16.65
N ARG A 315 -8.16 14.84 -16.30
CA ARG A 315 -8.82 13.92 -17.22
C ARG A 315 -10.34 14.00 -17.19
N PHE A 316 -10.93 14.19 -16.01
CA PHE A 316 -12.37 14.11 -15.78
C PHE A 316 -12.99 15.43 -15.34
N GLY A 317 -12.18 16.45 -15.06
CA GLY A 317 -12.62 17.73 -14.52
C GLY A 317 -12.78 17.74 -13.00
N GLU A 318 -12.54 18.88 -12.38
CA GLU A 318 -12.58 19.08 -10.92
C GLU A 318 -13.93 18.70 -10.31
N ALA A 319 -15.04 19.05 -11.01
CA ALA A 319 -16.41 18.83 -10.51
C ALA A 319 -16.78 17.34 -10.38
N SER A 320 -16.15 16.47 -11.17
CA SER A 320 -16.41 15.02 -11.17
C SER A 320 -15.58 14.28 -10.10
N VAL A 321 -14.47 14.87 -9.59
CA VAL A 321 -13.53 14.21 -8.71
C VAL A 321 -13.88 14.45 -7.25
N ASN A 322 -14.33 13.39 -6.60
CA ASN A 322 -14.72 13.38 -5.20
C ASN A 322 -13.78 12.46 -4.39
N SER A 323 -13.53 12.84 -3.15
CA SER A 323 -12.83 12.00 -2.18
C SER A 323 -13.76 11.74 -1.00
N GLY A 324 -13.83 10.48 -0.56
CA GLY A 324 -14.56 10.12 0.64
C GLY A 324 -13.64 10.04 1.87
N ASP A 325 -14.15 9.43 2.93
CA ASP A 325 -13.29 9.01 4.02
C ASP A 325 -12.31 7.96 3.50
N VAL A 326 -11.07 8.39 3.30
CA VAL A 326 -10.02 7.60 2.61
C VAL A 326 -9.66 6.31 3.33
N PHE A 327 -10.03 6.15 4.60
CA PHE A 327 -9.68 4.98 5.41
C PHE A 327 -10.86 4.05 5.69
N THR A 328 -12.10 4.53 5.63
CA THR A 328 -13.27 3.76 6.07
C THR A 328 -14.30 3.50 4.98
N SER A 329 -14.17 4.09 3.78
CA SER A 329 -15.17 3.98 2.71
C SER A 329 -15.53 2.54 2.36
N VAL A 330 -14.55 1.65 2.18
CA VAL A 330 -14.79 0.24 1.89
C VAL A 330 -15.51 -0.45 3.05
N ALA A 331 -15.07 -0.23 4.30
CA ALA A 331 -15.69 -0.82 5.48
C ALA A 331 -17.13 -0.33 5.69
N GLN A 332 -17.38 0.96 5.48
CA GLN A 332 -18.74 1.53 5.52
C GLN A 332 -19.63 0.92 4.45
N GLY A 333 -19.14 0.78 3.21
CA GLY A 333 -19.88 0.14 2.13
C GLY A 333 -20.17 -1.33 2.41
N LEU A 334 -19.23 -2.09 2.97
CA LEU A 334 -19.46 -3.47 3.43
C LEU A 334 -20.52 -3.54 4.53
N ALA A 335 -20.53 -2.60 5.47
CA ALA A 335 -21.57 -2.52 6.50
C ALA A 335 -22.95 -2.26 5.90
N TRP A 336 -23.06 -1.40 4.87
CA TRP A 336 -24.30 -1.21 4.12
C TRP A 336 -24.77 -2.48 3.41
N ILE A 337 -23.86 -3.22 2.77
CA ILE A 337 -24.17 -4.50 2.11
C ILE A 337 -24.68 -5.50 3.15
N ALA A 338 -24.01 -5.62 4.30
CA ALA A 338 -24.42 -6.49 5.41
C ALA A 338 -25.83 -6.14 5.92
N ALA A 339 -26.11 -4.86 6.14
CA ALA A 339 -27.42 -4.40 6.59
C ALA A 339 -28.56 -4.71 5.61
N ARG A 340 -28.28 -4.71 4.29
CA ARG A 340 -29.27 -5.11 3.26
C ARG A 340 -29.51 -6.61 3.25
N GLN A 341 -28.48 -7.44 3.40
CA GLN A 341 -28.61 -8.89 3.50
C GLN A 341 -29.49 -9.32 4.68
N ILE A 342 -29.37 -8.65 5.83
CA ILE A 342 -30.19 -8.91 7.00
C ILE A 342 -31.66 -8.49 6.80
N LYS A 343 -31.93 -7.40 6.04
CA LYS A 343 -33.29 -6.91 5.79
C LYS A 343 -34.04 -7.66 4.68
N GLY A 344 -33.31 -8.39 3.83
CA GLY A 344 -33.85 -9.18 2.73
C GLY A 344 -34.00 -10.67 3.07
N ALA A 345 -33.55 -11.08 4.24
CA ALA A 345 -33.78 -12.41 4.81
C ALA A 345 -34.96 -12.34 5.80
#